data_96f4dd41ca5286193f3c97c0bc199164
#
_entry.id   96f4dd41ca5286193f3c97c0bc199164
#
_cell.length_a   1.000
_cell.length_b   1.000
_cell.length_c   1.000
_cell.angle_alpha   90.00
_cell.angle_beta   90.00
_cell.angle_gamma   90.00
#
_symmetry.space_group_name_H-M   'P 1'
#
loop_
_entity.id
_entity.type
_entity.pdbx_description
1 polymer ?
#
loop_
_entity_poly.entity_id
_entity_poly.type
_entity_poly.pdbx_seq_one_letter_code
_entity_poly.pdbx_strand_id
1 'polypeptide(L)'
;MKQHLYTKLLILYFMLGGICFLLLSSGGSYLVEKRLERSTGESLYRTASQLVSKNELRQAVKSPKNKSLTLALSSAAAFQNADFWVMDTDGNVLINTNQQPSDSGDITVRNFRPEDYEDTCYSSGTFYGTLKTTQLSTVVPIKDTDLVTGYLVIHYPMKNLYES
;
A
#
# COMPACT_ATOMS: atom_id res chain seq x y z
N MET A 1 -34.57 -46.28 25.58
CA MET A 1 -33.43 -45.53 26.15
C MET A 1 -32.22 -45.40 25.21
N LYS A 2 -31.86 -46.36 24.39
CA LYS A 2 -30.67 -46.30 23.49
C LYS A 2 -30.81 -45.28 22.33
N GLN A 3 -32.00 -45.06 21.76
CA GLN A 3 -32.20 -44.13 20.63
C GLN A 3 -31.95 -42.66 21.01
N HIS A 4 -32.32 -42.23 22.23
CA HIS A 4 -32.05 -40.87 22.71
C HIS A 4 -30.56 -40.57 22.89
N LEU A 5 -29.77 -41.59 23.19
CA LEU A 5 -28.31 -41.42 23.32
C LEU A 5 -27.68 -41.18 21.95
N TYR A 6 -28.04 -41.96 20.94
CA TYR A 6 -27.56 -41.79 19.58
C TYR A 6 -27.90 -40.42 18.98
N THR A 7 -29.15 -39.96 19.19
CA THR A 7 -29.60 -38.64 18.71
C THR A 7 -28.82 -37.51 19.35
N LYS A 8 -28.56 -37.57 20.68
CA LYS A 8 -27.76 -36.56 21.38
C LYS A 8 -26.30 -36.53 20.89
N LEU A 9 -25.73 -37.69 20.64
CA LEU A 9 -24.34 -37.81 20.17
C LEU A 9 -24.20 -37.32 18.73
N LEU A 10 -25.20 -37.58 17.88
CA LEU A 10 -25.27 -37.09 16.51
C LEU A 10 -25.40 -35.55 16.46
N ILE A 11 -26.24 -34.97 17.29
CA ILE A 11 -26.41 -33.50 17.42
C ILE A 11 -25.08 -32.86 17.89
N LEU A 12 -24.45 -33.46 18.90
CA LEU A 12 -23.17 -32.97 19.42
C LEU A 12 -22.09 -32.99 18.33
N TYR A 13 -22.03 -34.05 17.52
CA TYR A 13 -21.08 -34.17 16.41
C TYR A 13 -21.33 -33.13 15.32
N PHE A 14 -22.60 -32.89 14.97
CA PHE A 14 -22.96 -31.83 14.02
C PHE A 14 -22.65 -30.44 14.53
N MET A 15 -22.91 -30.16 15.81
CA MET A 15 -22.54 -28.89 16.42
C MET A 15 -21.02 -28.66 16.41
N LEU A 16 -20.25 -29.69 16.77
CA LEU A 16 -18.80 -29.62 16.77
C LEU A 16 -18.25 -29.38 15.37
N GLY A 17 -18.76 -30.15 14.38
CA GLY A 17 -18.38 -29.98 12.97
C GLY A 17 -18.75 -28.59 12.43
N GLY A 18 -19.93 -28.08 12.76
CA GLY A 18 -20.36 -26.74 12.39
C GLY A 18 -19.49 -25.63 12.96
N ILE A 19 -19.11 -25.75 14.24
CA ILE A 19 -18.20 -24.81 14.89
C ILE A 19 -16.81 -24.84 14.24
N CYS A 20 -16.26 -26.03 13.99
CA CYS A 20 -14.98 -26.18 13.30
C CYS A 20 -15.01 -25.59 11.90
N PHE A 21 -16.09 -25.82 11.15
CA PHE A 21 -16.26 -25.25 9.81
C PHE A 21 -16.33 -23.72 9.83
N LEU A 22 -17.06 -23.13 10.77
CA LEU A 22 -17.13 -21.67 10.94
C LEU A 22 -15.76 -21.07 11.31
N LEU A 23 -15.01 -21.71 12.20
CA LEU A 23 -13.67 -21.25 12.58
C LEU A 23 -12.68 -21.31 11.42
N LEU A 24 -12.71 -22.37 10.63
CA LEU A 24 -11.86 -22.51 9.45
C LEU A 24 -12.24 -21.54 8.34
N SER A 25 -13.54 -21.31 8.12
CA SER A 25 -14.04 -20.40 7.10
C SER A 25 -13.74 -18.93 7.42
N SER A 26 -13.90 -18.52 8.66
CA SER A 26 -13.65 -17.11 9.05
C SER A 26 -12.17 -16.80 9.25
N GLY A 27 -11.39 -17.73 9.79
CA GLY A 27 -9.96 -17.55 10.02
C GLY A 27 -9.12 -17.57 8.73
N GLY A 28 -9.54 -18.36 7.74
CA GLY A 28 -8.84 -18.51 6.48
C GLY A 28 -8.77 -17.20 5.67
N SER A 29 -9.88 -16.50 5.54
CA SER A 29 -9.96 -15.24 4.78
C SER A 29 -9.07 -14.15 5.36
N TYR A 30 -9.09 -13.97 6.68
CA TYR A 30 -8.26 -12.95 7.35
C TYR A 30 -6.74 -13.19 7.15
N LEU A 31 -6.31 -14.44 7.22
CA LEU A 31 -4.89 -14.79 7.04
C LEU A 31 -4.43 -14.58 5.60
N VAL A 32 -5.29 -14.86 4.62
CA VAL A 32 -5.00 -14.65 3.19
C VAL A 32 -4.87 -13.16 2.90
N GLU A 33 -5.83 -12.34 3.36
CA GLU A 33 -5.80 -10.88 3.19
C GLU A 33 -4.50 -10.27 3.74
N LYS A 34 -4.15 -10.59 4.98
CA LYS A 34 -2.93 -10.09 5.60
C LYS A 34 -1.65 -10.54 4.89
N ARG A 35 -1.66 -11.73 4.33
CA ARG A 35 -0.53 -12.25 3.54
C ARG A 35 -0.39 -11.56 2.20
N LEU A 36 -1.51 -11.24 1.53
CA LEU A 36 -1.53 -10.49 0.28
C LEU A 36 -1.05 -9.05 0.51
N GLU A 37 -1.54 -8.36 1.55
CA GLU A 37 -1.07 -7.02 1.92
C GLU A 37 0.44 -6.99 2.10
N ARG A 38 0.96 -7.93 2.87
CA ARG A 38 2.40 -8.03 3.13
C ARG A 38 3.21 -8.29 1.86
N SER A 39 2.80 -9.27 1.07
CA SER A 39 3.50 -9.65 -0.16
C SER A 39 3.51 -8.50 -1.18
N THR A 40 2.36 -7.82 -1.33
CA THR A 40 2.22 -6.67 -2.22
C THR A 40 3.03 -5.48 -1.70
N GLY A 41 2.93 -5.17 -0.40
CA GLY A 41 3.69 -4.08 0.22
C GLY A 41 5.20 -4.26 0.06
N GLU A 42 5.74 -5.46 0.32
CA GLU A 42 7.15 -5.76 0.10
C GLU A 42 7.57 -5.64 -1.38
N SER A 43 6.69 -6.05 -2.31
CA SER A 43 6.93 -5.91 -3.76
C SER A 43 6.98 -4.45 -4.18
N LEU A 44 6.03 -3.63 -3.72
CA LEU A 44 5.99 -2.19 -3.99
C LEU A 44 7.22 -1.48 -3.41
N TYR A 45 7.63 -1.84 -2.20
CA TYR A 45 8.84 -1.29 -1.57
C TYR A 45 10.10 -1.61 -2.38
N ARG A 46 10.25 -2.84 -2.87
CA ARG A 46 11.38 -3.22 -3.74
C ARG A 46 11.38 -2.41 -5.02
N THR A 47 10.23 -2.24 -5.66
CA THR A 47 10.11 -1.41 -6.85
C THR A 47 10.46 0.04 -6.59
N ALA A 48 9.92 0.62 -5.50
CA ALA A 48 10.24 1.99 -5.10
C ALA A 48 11.75 2.16 -4.85
N SER A 49 12.37 1.21 -4.14
CA SER A 49 13.80 1.21 -3.85
C SER A 49 14.66 1.14 -5.12
N GLN A 50 14.25 0.33 -6.10
CA GLN A 50 14.93 0.26 -7.40
C GLN A 50 14.78 1.55 -8.19
N LEU A 51 13.63 2.21 -8.14
CA LEU A 51 13.42 3.49 -8.80
C LEU A 51 14.25 4.60 -8.14
N VAL A 52 14.29 4.65 -6.82
CA VAL A 52 15.06 5.65 -6.07
C VAL A 52 16.58 5.50 -6.28
N SER A 53 17.06 4.28 -6.55
CA SER A 53 18.48 4.06 -6.86
C SER A 53 18.93 4.74 -8.17
N LYS A 54 18.00 5.10 -9.05
CA LYS A 54 18.30 5.82 -10.31
C LYS A 54 18.48 7.31 -10.03
N ASN A 55 19.52 7.89 -10.62
CA ASN A 55 19.84 9.32 -10.47
C ASN A 55 18.73 10.28 -10.92
N GLU A 56 17.82 9.81 -11.75
CA GLU A 56 16.70 10.60 -12.29
C GLU A 56 15.76 11.10 -11.20
N LEU A 57 15.48 10.27 -10.17
CA LEU A 57 14.59 10.66 -9.07
C LEU A 57 15.23 11.67 -8.11
N ARG A 58 16.55 11.65 -7.96
CA ARG A 58 17.28 12.70 -7.20
C ARG A 58 17.12 14.07 -7.85
N GLN A 59 17.05 14.09 -9.19
CA GLN A 59 16.81 15.32 -9.94
C GLN A 59 15.34 15.77 -9.86
N ALA A 60 14.40 14.84 -9.65
CA ALA A 60 12.98 15.16 -9.51
C ALA A 60 12.68 16.11 -8.37
N VAL A 61 13.30 15.88 -7.23
CA VAL A 61 13.12 16.74 -6.05
C VAL A 61 13.69 18.14 -6.33
N LYS A 62 14.80 18.23 -7.09
CA LYS A 62 15.43 19.52 -7.44
C LYS A 62 14.74 20.25 -8.59
N SER A 63 14.09 19.52 -9.48
CA SER A 63 13.43 20.06 -10.69
C SER A 63 12.13 19.31 -11.02
N PRO A 64 11.05 19.52 -10.25
CA PRO A 64 9.81 18.75 -10.37
C PRO A 64 9.07 18.98 -11.71
N LYS A 65 9.43 20.02 -12.48
CA LYS A 65 8.83 20.34 -13.79
C LYS A 65 9.43 19.54 -14.96
N ASN A 66 10.25 18.53 -14.70
CA ASN A 66 10.83 17.69 -15.76
C ASN A 66 9.77 16.75 -16.34
N LYS A 67 9.23 17.10 -17.51
CA LYS A 67 8.16 16.33 -18.19
C LYS A 67 8.58 14.89 -18.53
N SER A 68 9.84 14.65 -18.87
CA SER A 68 10.29 13.29 -19.24
C SER A 68 10.26 12.36 -18.03
N LEU A 69 10.61 12.86 -16.86
CA LEU A 69 10.57 12.10 -15.61
C LEU A 69 9.13 11.85 -15.15
N THR A 70 8.27 12.87 -15.21
CA THR A 70 6.84 12.71 -14.90
C THR A 70 6.21 11.66 -15.81
N LEU A 71 6.53 11.67 -17.11
CA LEU A 71 6.04 10.66 -18.05
C LEU A 71 6.56 9.25 -17.74
N ALA A 72 7.83 9.12 -17.39
CA ALA A 72 8.42 7.83 -17.00
C ALA A 72 7.76 7.28 -15.73
N LEU A 73 7.54 8.12 -14.71
CA LEU A 73 6.83 7.74 -13.48
C LEU A 73 5.38 7.38 -13.76
N SER A 74 4.66 8.14 -14.59
CA SER A 74 3.28 7.84 -14.97
C SER A 74 3.17 6.52 -15.73
N SER A 75 4.12 6.21 -16.59
CA SER A 75 4.16 4.91 -17.29
C SER A 75 4.41 3.75 -16.32
N ALA A 76 5.31 3.92 -15.35
CA ALA A 76 5.57 2.92 -14.32
C ALA A 76 4.35 2.73 -13.39
N ALA A 77 3.67 3.82 -13.03
CA ALA A 77 2.46 3.82 -12.22
C ALA A 77 1.31 3.07 -12.93
N ALA A 78 1.10 3.36 -14.22
CA ALA A 78 0.09 2.69 -15.04
C ALA A 78 0.37 1.19 -15.16
N PHE A 79 1.64 0.80 -15.36
CA PHE A 79 2.03 -0.62 -15.45
C PHE A 79 1.74 -1.39 -14.16
N GLN A 80 1.88 -0.72 -13.01
CA GLN A 80 1.65 -1.34 -11.69
C GLN A 80 0.22 -1.15 -11.16
N ASN A 81 -0.67 -0.46 -11.88
CA ASN A 81 -1.98 -0.04 -11.39
C ASN A 81 -1.90 0.66 -10.01
N ALA A 82 -0.90 1.51 -9.84
CA ALA A 82 -0.58 2.21 -8.60
C ALA A 82 -0.37 3.70 -8.87
N ASP A 83 -0.48 4.53 -7.84
CA ASP A 83 -0.22 5.96 -7.91
C ASP A 83 1.15 6.26 -7.31
N PHE A 84 1.99 7.01 -8.04
CA PHE A 84 3.31 7.38 -7.57
C PHE A 84 3.34 8.86 -7.23
N TRP A 85 3.80 9.15 -6.01
CA TRP A 85 4.02 10.51 -5.55
C TRP A 85 5.50 10.72 -5.24
N VAL A 86 6.03 11.86 -5.65
CA VAL A 86 7.31 12.37 -5.16
C VAL A 86 7.02 13.52 -4.24
N MET A 87 7.50 13.43 -3.00
CA MET A 87 7.30 14.44 -1.96
C MET A 87 8.64 15.02 -1.53
N ASP A 88 8.62 16.27 -1.05
CA ASP A 88 9.74 16.85 -0.31
C ASP A 88 9.73 16.39 1.17
N THR A 89 10.72 16.86 1.94
CA THR A 89 10.82 16.56 3.37
C THR A 89 9.75 17.20 4.23
N ASP A 90 9.06 18.23 3.71
CA ASP A 90 7.98 18.95 4.39
C ASP A 90 6.59 18.34 4.12
N GLY A 91 6.54 17.27 3.29
CA GLY A 91 5.32 16.57 2.93
C GLY A 91 4.57 17.19 1.75
N ASN A 92 5.16 18.12 1.01
CA ASN A 92 4.54 18.68 -0.18
C ASN A 92 4.71 17.70 -1.36
N VAL A 93 3.64 17.41 -2.06
CA VAL A 93 3.66 16.52 -3.23
C VAL A 93 4.14 17.31 -4.45
N LEU A 94 5.33 16.99 -4.92
CA LEU A 94 5.98 17.64 -6.07
C LEU A 94 5.53 17.02 -7.40
N ILE A 95 5.32 15.70 -7.41
CA ILE A 95 4.83 14.95 -8.57
C ILE A 95 3.75 13.98 -8.10
N ASN A 96 2.62 13.96 -8.81
CA ASN A 96 1.54 13.02 -8.62
C ASN A 96 1.17 12.44 -9.99
N THR A 97 1.31 11.12 -10.15
CA THR A 97 1.06 10.46 -11.45
C THR A 97 -0.41 10.30 -11.79
N ASN A 98 -1.31 10.41 -10.82
CA ASN A 98 -2.77 10.29 -11.00
C ASN A 98 -3.47 11.64 -11.25
N GLN A 99 -2.79 12.76 -11.06
CA GLN A 99 -3.37 14.06 -11.36
C GLN A 99 -3.25 14.39 -12.85
N GLN A 100 -4.39 14.76 -13.45
CA GLN A 100 -4.37 15.48 -14.72
C GLN A 100 -3.77 16.89 -14.49
N PRO A 101 -3.05 17.45 -15.46
CA PRO A 101 -2.40 18.78 -15.34
C PRO A 101 -3.34 19.95 -14.98
N SER A 102 -4.67 19.73 -15.05
CA SER A 102 -5.71 20.70 -14.71
C SER A 102 -6.10 20.73 -13.22
N ASP A 103 -5.70 19.73 -12.44
CA ASP A 103 -6.08 19.59 -11.03
C ASP A 103 -4.94 20.00 -10.08
N SER A 104 -4.22 21.06 -10.41
CA SER A 104 -3.09 21.60 -9.65
C SER A 104 -3.50 22.23 -8.31
N GLY A 105 -4.12 21.44 -7.43
CA GLY A 105 -4.13 21.77 -6.01
C GLY A 105 -2.82 21.25 -5.39
N ASP A 106 -2.05 22.13 -4.76
CA ASP A 106 -0.86 21.72 -4.01
C ASP A 106 -1.29 20.76 -2.89
N ILE A 107 -0.99 19.48 -3.05
CA ILE A 107 -1.27 18.48 -2.03
C ILE A 107 -0.12 18.54 -1.01
N THR A 108 -0.47 18.77 0.25
CA THR A 108 0.47 18.67 1.37
C THR A 108 -0.01 17.61 2.33
N VAL A 109 0.82 16.62 2.61
CA VAL A 109 0.56 15.56 3.58
C VAL A 109 0.91 16.08 4.97
N ARG A 110 -0.10 16.46 5.73
CA ARG A 110 0.08 16.99 7.10
C ARG A 110 0.44 15.85 8.05
N ASN A 111 1.34 16.14 9.00
CA ASN A 111 1.80 15.18 10.03
C ASN A 111 2.47 13.92 9.44
N PHE A 112 3.07 14.04 8.27
CA PHE A 112 3.87 12.94 7.71
C PHE A 112 5.04 12.61 8.62
N ARG A 113 5.21 11.33 8.94
CA ARG A 113 6.30 10.80 9.77
C ARG A 113 6.97 9.64 9.04
N PRO A 114 8.17 9.82 8.54
CA PRO A 114 8.91 8.74 7.85
C PRO A 114 9.22 7.56 8.79
N GLU A 115 9.31 7.79 10.10
CA GLU A 115 9.57 6.76 11.12
C GLU A 115 8.48 5.67 11.14
N ASP A 116 7.25 6.00 10.76
CA ASP A 116 6.13 5.04 10.67
C ASP A 116 6.40 3.91 9.65
N TYR A 117 7.42 4.08 8.78
CA TYR A 117 7.81 3.14 7.71
C TYR A 117 9.17 2.48 7.92
N GLU A 118 9.86 2.74 9.03
CA GLU A 118 11.17 2.14 9.32
C GLU A 118 11.06 0.65 9.61
N ASP A 119 10.08 0.25 10.41
CA ASP A 119 9.86 -1.15 10.80
C ASP A 119 8.97 -1.93 9.81
N THR A 120 8.02 -1.24 9.20
CA THR A 120 7.09 -1.83 8.23
C THR A 120 7.22 -1.11 6.91
N CYS A 121 7.72 -1.77 5.88
CA CYS A 121 7.93 -1.18 4.55
C CYS A 121 6.65 -0.60 3.90
N TYR A 122 5.48 -0.74 4.54
CA TYR A 122 4.19 -0.29 4.03
C TYR A 122 3.21 0.00 5.17
N SER A 123 2.19 0.78 4.88
CA SER A 123 1.02 0.97 5.74
C SER A 123 -0.26 0.87 4.93
N SER A 124 -1.36 0.46 5.58
CA SER A 124 -2.69 0.39 4.98
C SER A 124 -3.58 1.47 5.59
N GLY A 125 -4.20 2.30 4.76
CA GLY A 125 -5.04 3.39 5.23
C GLY A 125 -5.23 4.51 4.20
N THR A 126 -5.63 5.68 4.69
CA THR A 126 -5.87 6.88 3.88
C THR A 126 -4.65 7.81 3.77
N PHE A 127 -3.48 7.30 4.05
CA PHE A 127 -2.21 8.04 4.01
C PHE A 127 -2.31 9.41 4.67
N TYR A 128 -2.30 9.41 6.00
CA TYR A 128 -2.47 10.63 6.84
C TYR A 128 -3.74 11.44 6.53
N GLY A 129 -4.81 10.76 6.07
CA GLY A 129 -6.07 11.41 5.72
C GLY A 129 -6.09 12.17 4.39
N THR A 130 -5.03 12.05 3.59
CA THR A 130 -4.90 12.75 2.31
C THR A 130 -5.66 12.03 1.19
N LEU A 131 -5.75 10.71 1.25
CA LEU A 131 -6.46 9.90 0.26
C LEU A 131 -7.93 9.69 0.64
N LYS A 132 -8.82 9.66 -0.35
CA LYS A 132 -10.26 9.43 -0.16
C LYS A 132 -10.60 7.98 0.15
N THR A 133 -9.77 7.04 -0.28
CA THR A 133 -9.98 5.59 -0.15
C THR A 133 -8.79 4.94 0.54
N THR A 134 -9.04 3.80 1.18
CA THR A 134 -7.97 3.00 1.78
C THR A 134 -7.06 2.43 0.71
N GLN A 135 -5.77 2.69 0.85
CA GLN A 135 -4.73 2.21 -0.04
C GLN A 135 -3.58 1.59 0.75
N LEU A 136 -2.85 0.70 0.12
CA LEU A 136 -1.58 0.20 0.61
C LEU A 136 -0.50 1.18 0.15
N SER A 137 0.18 1.81 1.10
CA SER A 137 1.15 2.86 0.83
C SER A 137 2.54 2.43 1.28
N THR A 138 3.54 2.58 0.41
CA THR A 138 4.95 2.39 0.74
C THR A 138 5.71 3.69 0.56
N VAL A 139 6.68 3.94 1.41
CA VAL A 139 7.51 5.15 1.42
C VAL A 139 8.97 4.77 1.37
N VAL A 140 9.71 5.35 0.42
CA VAL A 140 11.15 5.15 0.27
C VAL A 140 11.86 6.50 0.21
N PRO A 141 12.88 6.73 1.06
CA PRO A 141 13.60 7.99 1.07
C PRO A 141 14.46 8.17 -0.20
N ILE A 142 14.37 9.35 -0.78
CA ILE A 142 15.27 9.81 -1.87
C ILE A 142 16.46 10.49 -1.21
N LYS A 143 17.65 9.92 -1.38
CA LYS A 143 18.87 10.45 -0.78
C LYS A 143 19.76 11.09 -1.84
N ASP A 144 20.32 12.25 -1.50
CA ASP A 144 21.42 12.85 -2.24
C ASP A 144 22.67 12.82 -1.34
N THR A 145 23.65 12.01 -1.71
CA THR A 145 24.78 11.61 -0.86
C THR A 145 24.25 10.86 0.38
N ASP A 146 24.25 11.47 1.56
CA ASP A 146 23.74 10.86 2.81
C ASP A 146 22.50 11.57 3.38
N LEU A 147 22.05 12.65 2.73
CA LEU A 147 20.91 13.46 3.17
C LEU A 147 19.64 13.03 2.46
N VAL A 148 18.57 12.86 3.23
CA VAL A 148 17.22 12.65 2.66
C VAL A 148 16.75 13.98 2.10
N THR A 149 16.45 14.02 0.80
CA THR A 149 15.98 15.21 0.09
C THR A 149 14.49 15.14 -0.22
N GLY A 150 13.90 13.98 -0.10
CA GLY A 150 12.47 13.76 -0.34
C GLY A 150 12.12 12.29 -0.21
N TYR A 151 10.90 11.95 -0.64
CA TYR A 151 10.36 10.59 -0.55
C TYR A 151 9.63 10.21 -1.84
N LEU A 152 9.84 8.98 -2.29
CA LEU A 152 8.98 8.33 -3.27
C LEU A 152 7.92 7.55 -2.51
N VAL A 153 6.65 7.85 -2.78
CA VAL A 153 5.51 7.13 -2.21
C VAL A 153 4.77 6.42 -3.33
N ILE A 154 4.44 5.15 -3.10
CA ILE A 154 3.60 4.37 -4.01
C ILE A 154 2.33 4.01 -3.26
N HIS A 155 1.19 4.36 -3.84
CA HIS A 155 -0.13 4.03 -3.36
C HIS A 155 -0.77 2.98 -4.25
N TYR A 156 -1.14 1.84 -3.66
CA TYR A 156 -1.82 0.76 -4.36
C TYR A 156 -3.25 0.60 -3.82
N PRO A 157 -4.29 0.75 -4.67
CA PRO A 157 -5.67 0.64 -4.23
C PRO A 157 -5.96 -0.74 -3.63
N MET A 158 -6.48 -0.79 -2.39
CA MET A 158 -6.84 -2.04 -1.72
C MET A 158 -7.89 -2.84 -2.50
N LYS A 159 -8.74 -2.15 -3.27
CA LYS A 159 -9.70 -2.80 -4.16
C LYS A 159 -9.03 -3.76 -5.16
N ASN A 160 -7.92 -3.35 -5.74
CA ASN A 160 -7.18 -4.16 -6.72
C ASN A 160 -6.53 -5.40 -6.07
N LEU A 161 -6.30 -5.35 -4.76
CA LEU A 161 -5.72 -6.47 -4.01
C LEU A 161 -6.69 -7.63 -3.84
N TYR A 162 -8.00 -7.34 -3.75
CA TYR A 162 -9.04 -8.33 -3.47
C TYR A 162 -9.80 -8.79 -4.72
N GLU A 163 -9.65 -8.07 -5.85
CA GLU A 163 -10.31 -8.38 -7.11
C GLU A 163 -9.42 -9.16 -8.11
N SER A 164 -8.14 -9.43 -7.79
CA SER A 164 -7.23 -10.26 -8.57
C SER A 164 -7.12 -11.67 -7.97
#